data_552ce2135ef84c4881c87b7a12177388
#
_entry.id   552ce2135ef84c4881c87b7a12177388
#
_cell.length_a   1.000
_cell.length_b   1.000
_cell.length_c   1.000
_cell.angle_alpha   90.00
_cell.angle_beta   90.00
_cell.angle_gamma   90.00
#
_symmetry.space_group_name_H-M   'P 1'
#
loop_
_entity.id
_entity.type
_entity.pdbx_description
1 polymer ?
#
loop_
_entity_poly.entity_id
_entity_poly.type
_entity_poly.pdbx_seq_one_letter_code
_entity_poly.pdbx_strand_id
1 'polypeptide(L)'
;MVIPSLRLAIFDIDGTLRRVRDPWIHLHNHLGVADLAKGFPGRWQRGEISYAEWAELDAALWRGYSREEIVEALALNPLRVGARTLVDWFHSRSIPCVGISSGLTIFNEITAEELNIKEIISNELQFAGNVCNGKVAIQVNEENKGQMMDKILRHYNAAEEQVVAFGDGTADIPLLTKAGFGVAICPANESVRYSADHVVGEEPIDKVLPFLEKHFSVG
;
A
#
# COMPACT_ATOMS: atom_id res chain seq x y z
N MET A 1 -26.65 12.54 15.76
CA MET A 1 -25.34 12.68 15.11
C MET A 1 -25.58 12.71 13.61
N VAL A 2 -24.95 13.62 12.88
CA VAL A 2 -25.01 13.65 11.42
C VAL A 2 -24.07 12.53 10.92
N ILE A 3 -24.58 11.64 10.10
CA ILE A 3 -23.77 10.57 9.48
C ILE A 3 -22.90 11.24 8.42
N PRO A 4 -21.53 11.10 8.48
CA PRO A 4 -20.66 11.72 7.51
C PRO A 4 -20.84 11.10 6.11
N SER A 5 -20.75 11.91 5.07
CA SER A 5 -20.74 11.41 3.68
C SER A 5 -19.37 10.87 3.33
N LEU A 6 -19.29 9.65 2.80
CA LEU A 6 -18.05 9.07 2.32
C LEU A 6 -17.63 9.75 1.00
N ARG A 7 -16.41 10.29 0.95
CA ARG A 7 -15.89 11.03 -0.20
C ARG A 7 -14.60 10.49 -0.77
N LEU A 8 -13.89 9.65 -0.03
CA LEU A 8 -12.58 9.16 -0.44
C LEU A 8 -12.28 7.82 0.23
N ALA A 9 -11.69 6.89 -0.53
CA ALA A 9 -11.12 5.66 -0.01
C ALA A 9 -9.59 5.67 -0.23
N ILE A 10 -8.83 5.45 0.84
CA ILE A 10 -7.36 5.38 0.80
C ILE A 10 -6.94 3.95 1.11
N PHE A 11 -6.07 3.39 0.27
CA PHE A 11 -5.60 2.02 0.40
C PHE A 11 -4.08 1.98 0.53
N ASP A 12 -3.58 1.23 1.51
CA ASP A 12 -2.31 0.56 1.32
C ASP A 12 -2.48 -0.55 0.27
N ILE A 13 -1.38 -0.98 -0.35
CA ILE A 13 -1.42 -1.94 -1.45
C ILE A 13 -0.92 -3.33 -1.01
N ASP A 14 0.33 -3.38 -0.55
CA ASP A 14 1.04 -4.62 -0.27
C ASP A 14 0.66 -5.18 1.10
N GLY A 15 0.03 -6.37 1.12
CA GLY A 15 -0.60 -6.92 2.33
C GLY A 15 -2.07 -6.53 2.49
N THR A 16 -2.53 -5.45 1.85
CA THR A 16 -3.90 -4.91 1.93
C THR A 16 -4.76 -5.29 0.73
N LEU A 17 -4.49 -4.74 -0.46
CA LEU A 17 -5.16 -5.13 -1.71
C LEU A 17 -4.48 -6.35 -2.36
N ARG A 18 -3.18 -6.48 -2.20
CA ARG A 18 -2.36 -7.63 -2.60
C ARG A 18 -2.04 -8.51 -1.39
N ARG A 19 -1.74 -9.79 -1.63
CA ARG A 19 -1.50 -10.75 -0.53
C ARG A 19 -0.10 -10.66 0.05
N VAL A 20 0.89 -10.39 -0.76
CA VAL A 20 2.28 -10.25 -0.30
C VAL A 20 2.44 -8.93 0.43
N ARG A 21 2.95 -8.97 1.65
CA ARG A 21 3.11 -7.78 2.52
C ARG A 21 4.36 -6.97 2.19
N ASP A 22 5.42 -7.65 1.79
CA ASP A 22 6.71 -7.01 1.51
C ASP A 22 7.12 -7.31 0.07
N PRO A 23 6.87 -6.38 -0.88
CA PRO A 23 7.20 -6.57 -2.27
C PRO A 23 8.72 -6.53 -2.52
N TRP A 24 9.52 -5.92 -1.63
CA TRP A 24 10.97 -5.88 -1.74
C TRP A 24 11.58 -7.25 -1.45
N ILE A 25 11.21 -7.86 -0.31
CA ILE A 25 11.63 -9.23 0.02
C ILE A 25 11.10 -10.22 -1.03
N HIS A 26 9.88 -10.02 -1.52
CA HIS A 26 9.30 -10.86 -2.57
C HIS A 26 10.14 -10.83 -3.85
N LEU A 27 10.55 -9.63 -4.29
CA LEU A 27 11.42 -9.45 -5.45
C LEU A 27 12.82 -10.05 -5.22
N HIS A 28 13.40 -9.85 -4.04
CA HIS A 28 14.67 -10.50 -3.69
C HIS A 28 14.63 -12.02 -3.82
N ASN A 29 13.56 -12.64 -3.32
CA ASN A 29 13.36 -14.08 -3.42
C ASN A 29 13.20 -14.54 -4.87
N HIS A 30 12.41 -13.81 -5.67
CA HIS A 30 12.19 -14.11 -7.07
C HIS A 30 13.48 -14.06 -7.88
N LEU A 31 14.29 -13.03 -7.67
CA LEU A 31 15.56 -12.81 -8.36
C LEU A 31 16.73 -13.61 -7.76
N GLY A 32 16.51 -14.37 -6.67
CA GLY A 32 17.54 -15.20 -6.04
C GLY A 32 18.62 -14.41 -5.30
N VAL A 33 18.36 -13.17 -4.90
CA VAL A 33 19.32 -12.27 -4.23
C VAL A 33 19.02 -12.06 -2.74
N ALA A 34 18.03 -12.74 -2.18
CA ALA A 34 17.56 -12.54 -0.80
C ALA A 34 18.66 -12.73 0.25
N ASP A 35 19.60 -13.65 0.03
CA ASP A 35 20.70 -13.89 0.97
C ASP A 35 21.64 -12.67 1.09
N LEU A 36 21.78 -11.89 0.03
CA LEU A 36 22.61 -10.67 0.01
C LEU A 36 21.96 -9.52 0.80
N ALA A 37 20.62 -9.49 0.87
CA ALA A 37 19.86 -8.45 1.57
C ALA A 37 19.68 -8.71 3.07
N LYS A 38 19.90 -9.93 3.57
CA LYS A 38 19.58 -10.36 4.97
C LYS A 38 20.08 -9.43 6.08
N GLY A 39 21.20 -8.74 5.86
CA GLY A 39 21.79 -7.85 6.86
C GLY A 39 21.20 -6.44 6.90
N PHE A 40 20.48 -6.00 5.85
CA PHE A 40 20.07 -4.61 5.68
C PHE A 40 18.99 -4.17 6.67
N PRO A 41 17.90 -4.94 6.90
CA PRO A 41 16.88 -4.57 7.89
C PRO A 41 17.44 -4.37 9.29
N GLY A 42 18.37 -5.26 9.72
CA GLY A 42 19.01 -5.14 11.03
C GLY A 42 19.89 -3.90 11.16
N ARG A 43 20.58 -3.47 10.10
CA ARG A 43 21.37 -2.23 10.09
C ARG A 43 20.46 -1.00 10.22
N TRP A 44 19.34 -0.97 9.51
CA TRP A 44 18.35 0.10 9.63
C TRP A 44 17.74 0.16 11.04
N GLN A 45 17.31 -0.98 11.60
CA GLN A 45 16.75 -1.04 12.96
C GLN A 45 17.71 -0.53 14.03
N ARG A 46 19.03 -0.72 13.85
CA ARG A 46 20.06 -0.19 14.76
C ARG A 46 20.46 1.27 14.45
N GLY A 47 19.85 1.90 13.44
CA GLY A 47 20.16 3.28 13.02
C GLY A 47 21.52 3.42 12.33
N GLU A 48 22.10 2.34 11.83
CA GLU A 48 23.41 2.34 11.10
C GLU A 48 23.24 2.88 9.67
N ILE A 49 22.05 2.74 9.10
CA ILE A 49 21.66 3.27 7.80
C ILE A 49 20.25 3.86 7.89
N SER A 50 19.98 4.88 7.08
CA SER A 50 18.64 5.43 6.88
C SER A 50 17.76 4.48 6.04
N TYR A 51 16.44 4.72 6.02
CA TYR A 51 15.52 4.01 5.13
C TYR A 51 15.89 4.19 3.65
N ALA A 52 16.31 5.40 3.25
CA ALA A 52 16.73 5.66 1.88
C ALA A 52 17.98 4.86 1.49
N GLU A 53 18.98 4.80 2.37
CA GLU A 53 20.18 3.99 2.14
C GLU A 53 19.85 2.49 2.08
N TRP A 54 18.93 2.01 2.92
CA TRP A 54 18.46 0.63 2.83
C TRP A 54 17.81 0.35 1.48
N ALA A 55 16.87 1.20 1.05
CA ALA A 55 16.21 1.07 -0.24
C ALA A 55 17.20 1.11 -1.43
N GLU A 56 18.25 1.95 -1.35
CA GLU A 56 19.32 2.00 -2.36
C GLU A 56 20.14 0.70 -2.38
N LEU A 57 20.44 0.12 -1.22
CA LEU A 57 21.15 -1.16 -1.11
C LEU A 57 20.32 -2.28 -1.73
N ASP A 58 19.01 -2.34 -1.45
CA ASP A 58 18.10 -3.31 -2.04
C ASP A 58 18.02 -3.15 -3.56
N ALA A 59 17.78 -1.93 -4.05
CA ALA A 59 17.70 -1.64 -5.48
C ALA A 59 19.02 -1.96 -6.23
N ALA A 60 20.17 -1.77 -5.58
CA ALA A 60 21.46 -2.10 -6.15
C ALA A 60 21.62 -3.59 -6.46
N LEU A 61 20.97 -4.48 -5.70
CA LEU A 61 20.95 -5.92 -5.94
C LEU A 61 20.18 -6.30 -7.21
N TRP A 62 19.29 -5.43 -7.67
CA TRP A 62 18.46 -5.65 -8.86
C TRP A 62 19.07 -5.04 -10.13
N ARG A 63 20.26 -4.43 -10.03
CA ARG A 63 20.96 -3.89 -11.18
C ARG A 63 21.24 -4.96 -12.22
N GLY A 64 20.87 -4.68 -13.48
CA GLY A 64 21.12 -5.57 -14.60
C GLY A 64 19.93 -6.45 -14.98
N TYR A 65 18.94 -6.60 -14.10
CA TYR A 65 17.71 -7.31 -14.45
C TYR A 65 16.83 -6.44 -15.36
N SER A 66 16.14 -7.07 -16.29
CA SER A 66 15.20 -6.40 -17.19
C SER A 66 13.91 -6.04 -16.46
N ARG A 67 13.15 -5.11 -17.03
CA ARG A 67 11.81 -4.74 -16.53
C ARG A 67 10.89 -5.96 -16.49
N GLU A 68 10.96 -6.81 -17.49
CA GLU A 68 10.15 -8.03 -17.60
C GLU A 68 10.44 -9.00 -16.46
N GLU A 69 11.73 -9.30 -16.18
CA GLU A 69 12.12 -10.19 -15.09
C GLU A 69 11.62 -9.67 -13.72
N ILE A 70 11.65 -8.35 -13.51
CA ILE A 70 11.14 -7.75 -12.29
C ILE A 70 9.61 -7.85 -12.21
N VAL A 71 8.92 -7.60 -13.32
CA VAL A 71 7.44 -7.66 -13.37
C VAL A 71 6.94 -9.09 -13.17
N GLU A 72 7.67 -10.11 -13.61
CA GLU A 72 7.32 -11.52 -13.39
C GLU A 72 7.15 -11.84 -11.90
N ALA A 73 7.91 -11.20 -11.01
CA ALA A 73 7.73 -11.37 -9.57
C ALA A 73 6.32 -10.98 -9.11
N LEU A 74 5.72 -9.95 -9.71
CA LEU A 74 4.38 -9.50 -9.34
C LEU A 74 3.29 -10.52 -9.70
N ALA A 75 3.47 -11.29 -10.78
CA ALA A 75 2.51 -12.33 -11.16
C ALA A 75 2.27 -13.36 -10.04
N LEU A 76 3.21 -13.48 -9.10
CA LEU A 76 3.11 -14.34 -7.92
C LEU A 76 2.50 -13.63 -6.69
N ASN A 77 2.07 -12.37 -6.84
CA ASN A 77 1.40 -11.59 -5.79
C ASN A 77 -0.06 -11.28 -6.17
N PRO A 78 -0.99 -12.23 -5.99
CA PRO A 78 -2.38 -12.04 -6.39
C PRO A 78 -3.10 -11.00 -5.55
N LEU A 79 -4.16 -10.40 -6.10
CA LEU A 79 -5.11 -9.61 -5.33
C LEU A 79 -5.74 -10.46 -4.21
N ARG A 80 -6.05 -9.82 -3.09
CA ARG A 80 -6.87 -10.45 -2.06
C ARG A 80 -8.28 -10.70 -2.59
N VAL A 81 -8.89 -11.77 -2.11
CA VAL A 81 -10.29 -12.08 -2.42
C VAL A 81 -11.17 -10.91 -1.95
N GLY A 82 -12.05 -10.46 -2.83
CA GLY A 82 -12.92 -9.32 -2.57
C GLY A 82 -12.31 -7.94 -2.89
N ALA A 83 -11.01 -7.82 -3.23
CA ALA A 83 -10.38 -6.53 -3.52
C ALA A 83 -11.06 -5.80 -4.70
N ARG A 84 -11.30 -6.50 -5.80
CA ARG A 84 -12.02 -5.93 -6.95
C ARG A 84 -13.44 -5.52 -6.58
N THR A 85 -14.20 -6.40 -5.92
CA THR A 85 -15.56 -6.11 -5.46
C THR A 85 -15.61 -4.85 -4.58
N LEU A 86 -14.67 -4.74 -3.64
CA LEU A 86 -14.56 -3.58 -2.75
C LEU A 86 -14.29 -2.28 -3.53
N VAL A 87 -13.31 -2.29 -4.42
CA VAL A 87 -12.96 -1.09 -5.22
C VAL A 87 -14.08 -0.72 -6.19
N ASP A 88 -14.70 -1.70 -6.86
CA ASP A 88 -15.86 -1.48 -7.75
C ASP A 88 -17.06 -0.88 -7.01
N TRP A 89 -17.25 -1.25 -5.74
CA TRP A 89 -18.30 -0.67 -4.90
C TRP A 89 -18.09 0.85 -4.70
N PHE A 90 -16.86 1.31 -4.47
CA PHE A 90 -16.54 2.74 -4.40
C PHE A 90 -16.74 3.43 -5.75
N HIS A 91 -16.26 2.83 -6.84
CA HIS A 91 -16.40 3.39 -8.19
C HIS A 91 -17.87 3.55 -8.60
N SER A 92 -18.72 2.56 -8.28
CA SER A 92 -20.16 2.61 -8.58
C SER A 92 -20.88 3.79 -7.90
N ARG A 93 -20.27 4.35 -6.84
CA ARG A 93 -20.74 5.50 -6.08
C ARG A 93 -19.98 6.79 -6.37
N SER A 94 -19.14 6.77 -7.41
CA SER A 94 -18.25 7.90 -7.77
C SER A 94 -17.32 8.34 -6.61
N ILE A 95 -16.96 7.43 -5.72
CA ILE A 95 -16.01 7.68 -4.63
C ILE A 95 -14.61 7.39 -5.15
N PRO A 96 -13.69 8.37 -5.17
CA PRO A 96 -12.31 8.17 -5.57
C PRO A 96 -11.60 7.15 -4.68
N CYS A 97 -10.76 6.31 -5.31
CA CYS A 97 -9.83 5.40 -4.65
C CYS A 97 -8.41 5.85 -4.92
N VAL A 98 -7.59 5.96 -3.88
CA VAL A 98 -6.17 6.37 -3.95
C VAL A 98 -5.33 5.37 -3.18
N GLY A 99 -4.18 4.98 -3.75
CA GLY A 99 -3.20 4.11 -3.09
C GLY A 99 -2.03 4.89 -2.48
N ILE A 100 -1.54 4.42 -1.33
CA ILE A 100 -0.29 4.86 -0.71
C ILE A 100 0.53 3.62 -0.36
N SER A 101 1.62 3.36 -1.07
CA SER A 101 2.42 2.14 -0.90
C SER A 101 3.90 2.46 -0.72
N SER A 102 4.54 1.82 0.26
CA SER A 102 6.00 1.81 0.37
C SER A 102 6.67 0.82 -0.60
N GLY A 103 5.88 0.12 -1.41
CA GLY A 103 6.34 -0.74 -2.50
C GLY A 103 6.78 0.02 -3.75
N LEU A 104 6.88 -0.71 -4.86
CA LEU A 104 7.45 -0.23 -6.11
C LEU A 104 6.38 0.18 -7.11
N THR A 105 6.56 1.35 -7.75
CA THR A 105 5.66 1.90 -8.77
C THR A 105 5.42 0.90 -9.91
N ILE A 106 6.46 0.19 -10.35
CA ILE A 106 6.35 -0.82 -11.42
C ILE A 106 5.31 -1.92 -11.09
N PHE A 107 5.13 -2.26 -9.82
CA PHE A 107 4.10 -3.22 -9.38
C PHE A 107 2.74 -2.54 -9.19
N ASN A 108 2.77 -1.31 -8.70
CA ASN A 108 1.57 -0.55 -8.40
C ASN A 108 0.85 -0.05 -9.65
N GLU A 109 1.56 0.18 -10.76
CA GLU A 109 0.97 0.45 -12.08
C GLU A 109 0.06 -0.70 -12.53
N ILE A 110 0.51 -1.95 -12.39
CA ILE A 110 -0.29 -3.14 -12.73
C ILE A 110 -1.51 -3.25 -11.80
N THR A 111 -1.33 -2.98 -10.50
CA THR A 111 -2.44 -2.99 -9.54
C THR A 111 -3.46 -1.89 -9.85
N ALA A 112 -2.98 -0.71 -10.24
CA ALA A 112 -3.79 0.41 -10.65
C ALA A 112 -4.64 0.08 -11.89
N GLU A 113 -4.04 -0.56 -12.90
CA GLU A 113 -4.76 -1.02 -14.10
C GLU A 113 -5.79 -2.10 -13.77
N GLU A 114 -5.40 -3.11 -12.99
CA GLU A 114 -6.30 -4.21 -12.61
C GLU A 114 -7.53 -3.74 -11.83
N LEU A 115 -7.39 -2.74 -10.96
CA LEU A 115 -8.45 -2.23 -10.09
C LEU A 115 -9.04 -0.90 -10.56
N ASN A 116 -8.56 -0.34 -11.69
CA ASN A 116 -8.93 0.98 -12.18
C ASN A 116 -8.75 2.09 -11.13
N ILE A 117 -7.70 1.99 -10.30
CA ILE A 117 -7.30 3.03 -9.36
C ILE A 117 -6.43 4.04 -10.11
N LYS A 118 -6.85 5.31 -10.14
CA LYS A 118 -6.19 6.35 -10.96
C LYS A 118 -4.87 6.84 -10.40
N GLU A 119 -4.67 6.74 -9.10
CA GLU A 119 -3.51 7.28 -8.40
C GLU A 119 -3.03 6.31 -7.32
N ILE A 120 -1.79 5.87 -7.42
CA ILE A 120 -1.07 5.16 -6.36
C ILE A 120 0.29 5.85 -6.18
N ILE A 121 0.51 6.45 -5.02
CA ILE A 121 1.79 7.08 -4.66
C ILE A 121 2.70 5.99 -4.13
N SER A 122 3.88 5.81 -4.75
CA SER A 122 4.82 4.74 -4.39
C SER A 122 6.26 5.07 -4.82
N ASN A 123 7.19 4.15 -4.62
CA ASN A 123 8.61 4.33 -4.85
C ASN A 123 9.02 3.89 -6.26
N GLU A 124 9.76 4.74 -6.96
CA GLU A 124 10.10 4.53 -8.37
C GLU A 124 11.45 3.83 -8.52
N LEU A 125 11.43 2.56 -8.95
CA LEU A 125 12.63 1.86 -9.38
C LEU A 125 13.07 2.39 -10.76
N GLN A 126 14.35 2.75 -10.89
CA GLN A 126 14.85 3.42 -12.07
C GLN A 126 15.46 2.46 -13.08
N PHE A 127 15.25 2.75 -14.36
CA PHE A 127 15.72 1.96 -15.49
C PHE A 127 16.56 2.80 -16.46
N ALA A 128 17.56 2.18 -17.06
CA ALA A 128 18.28 2.67 -18.22
C ALA A 128 17.80 1.87 -19.44
N GLY A 129 16.90 2.46 -20.23
CA GLY A 129 16.13 1.68 -21.21
C GLY A 129 15.26 0.65 -20.53
N ASN A 130 15.46 -0.62 -20.83
CA ASN A 130 14.70 -1.74 -20.24
C ASN A 130 15.40 -2.44 -19.07
N VAL A 131 16.55 -1.96 -18.64
CA VAL A 131 17.38 -2.62 -17.62
C VAL A 131 17.42 -1.78 -16.35
N CYS A 132 17.17 -2.41 -15.20
CA CYS A 132 17.27 -1.78 -13.89
C CYS A 132 18.68 -1.23 -13.66
N ASN A 133 18.79 0.05 -13.32
CA ASN A 133 20.08 0.69 -13.07
C ASN A 133 20.54 0.59 -11.61
N GLY A 134 19.74 -0.07 -10.74
CA GLY A 134 20.05 -0.26 -9.33
C GLY A 134 19.82 0.99 -8.48
N LYS A 135 18.94 1.89 -8.91
CA LYS A 135 18.56 3.10 -8.15
C LYS A 135 17.05 3.13 -7.93
N VAL A 136 16.64 3.77 -6.86
CA VAL A 136 15.24 3.98 -6.51
C VAL A 136 15.02 5.41 -6.02
N ALA A 137 13.90 6.01 -6.40
CA ALA A 137 13.43 7.28 -5.85
C ALA A 137 12.35 7.00 -4.79
N ILE A 138 12.62 7.36 -3.55
CA ILE A 138 11.71 7.12 -2.42
C ILE A 138 10.77 8.32 -2.27
N GLN A 139 9.46 8.03 -2.34
CA GLN A 139 8.38 8.97 -2.07
C GLN A 139 7.62 8.58 -0.78
N VAL A 140 7.44 7.28 -0.56
CA VAL A 140 6.71 6.72 0.58
C VAL A 140 7.62 5.80 1.37
N ASN A 141 7.64 6.01 2.68
CA ASN A 141 8.36 5.16 3.63
C ASN A 141 7.46 4.84 4.84
N GLU A 142 8.00 4.10 5.81
CA GLU A 142 7.26 3.70 7.01
C GLU A 142 6.84 4.87 7.92
N GLU A 143 7.49 6.04 7.80
CA GLU A 143 7.29 7.17 8.69
C GLU A 143 6.40 8.27 8.09
N ASN A 144 6.22 8.29 6.76
CA ASN A 144 5.59 9.43 6.09
C ASN A 144 4.19 9.17 5.51
N LYS A 145 3.62 7.96 5.63
CA LYS A 145 2.28 7.64 5.09
C LYS A 145 1.20 8.62 5.59
N GLY A 146 1.24 9.00 6.87
CA GLY A 146 0.33 10.01 7.42
C GLY A 146 0.43 11.37 6.73
N GLN A 147 1.65 11.82 6.40
CA GLN A 147 1.88 13.07 5.67
C GLN A 147 1.40 12.98 4.20
N MET A 148 1.51 11.79 3.58
CA MET A 148 0.94 11.55 2.24
C MET A 148 -0.58 11.64 2.29
N MET A 149 -1.23 11.07 3.31
CA MET A 149 -2.67 11.22 3.51
C MET A 149 -3.06 12.71 3.60
N ASP A 150 -2.32 13.55 4.33
CA ASP A 150 -2.60 14.99 4.41
C ASP A 150 -2.58 15.70 3.05
N LYS A 151 -1.67 15.31 2.17
CA LYS A 151 -1.60 15.85 0.81
C LYS A 151 -2.82 15.42 -0.02
N ILE A 152 -3.21 14.15 0.09
CA ILE A 152 -4.37 13.57 -0.60
C ILE A 152 -5.66 14.24 -0.12
N LEU A 153 -5.85 14.39 1.20
CA LEU A 153 -7.03 15.06 1.76
C LEU A 153 -7.20 16.48 1.20
N ARG A 154 -6.11 17.23 1.13
CA ARG A 154 -6.12 18.58 0.53
C ARG A 154 -6.46 18.55 -0.97
N HIS A 155 -5.87 17.61 -1.71
CA HIS A 155 -6.10 17.47 -3.16
C HIS A 155 -7.57 17.15 -3.48
N TYR A 156 -8.16 16.22 -2.72
CA TYR A 156 -9.56 15.79 -2.91
C TYR A 156 -10.58 16.68 -2.15
N ASN A 157 -10.11 17.69 -1.41
CA ASN A 157 -10.94 18.54 -0.57
C ASN A 157 -11.87 17.71 0.34
N ALA A 158 -11.29 16.69 0.97
CA ALA A 158 -11.98 15.78 1.88
C ALA A 158 -11.53 16.02 3.32
N ALA A 159 -12.48 16.02 4.26
CA ALA A 159 -12.18 16.03 5.68
C ALA A 159 -11.92 14.60 6.18
N GLU A 160 -11.16 14.45 7.27
CA GLU A 160 -10.77 13.14 7.81
C GLU A 160 -11.99 12.23 8.06
N GLU A 161 -13.07 12.78 8.61
CA GLU A 161 -14.33 12.08 8.89
C GLU A 161 -15.09 11.61 7.63
N GLN A 162 -14.67 12.03 6.45
CA GLN A 162 -15.25 11.65 5.15
C GLN A 162 -14.44 10.57 4.43
N VAL A 163 -13.44 9.99 5.11
CA VAL A 163 -12.49 9.07 4.51
C VAL A 163 -12.56 7.70 5.17
N VAL A 164 -12.48 6.65 4.37
CA VAL A 164 -12.12 5.32 4.84
C VAL A 164 -10.68 5.01 4.44
N ALA A 165 -9.90 4.44 5.37
CA ALA A 165 -8.54 3.99 5.10
C ALA A 165 -8.38 2.50 5.38
N PHE A 166 -7.60 1.82 4.52
CA PHE A 166 -7.31 0.40 4.61
C PHE A 166 -5.79 0.20 4.71
N GLY A 167 -5.37 -0.70 5.62
CA GLY A 167 -3.96 -1.02 5.80
C GLY A 167 -3.77 -2.34 6.56
N ASP A 168 -2.54 -2.88 6.56
CA ASP A 168 -2.21 -4.13 7.23
C ASP A 168 -0.97 -4.03 8.14
N GLY A 169 -0.12 -3.03 7.92
CA GLY A 169 1.18 -2.87 8.56
C GLY A 169 1.26 -1.72 9.57
N THR A 170 2.38 -1.69 10.30
CA THR A 170 2.64 -0.63 11.29
C THR A 170 2.72 0.77 10.65
N ALA A 171 3.22 0.84 9.43
CA ALA A 171 3.28 2.08 8.65
C ALA A 171 1.90 2.67 8.33
N ASP A 172 0.83 1.85 8.40
CA ASP A 172 -0.55 2.27 8.12
C ASP A 172 -1.29 2.83 9.33
N ILE A 173 -0.75 2.64 10.54
CA ILE A 173 -1.37 3.15 11.77
C ILE A 173 -1.80 4.62 11.64
N PRO A 174 -0.96 5.53 11.09
CA PRO A 174 -1.38 6.91 10.88
C PRO A 174 -2.56 7.08 9.91
N LEU A 175 -2.70 6.22 8.91
CA LEU A 175 -3.84 6.22 7.99
C LEU A 175 -5.10 5.75 8.70
N LEU A 176 -5.01 4.61 9.41
CA LEU A 176 -6.12 3.97 10.11
C LEU A 176 -6.70 4.84 11.22
N THR A 177 -5.82 5.50 12.00
CA THR A 177 -6.24 6.33 13.14
C THR A 177 -6.76 7.71 12.73
N LYS A 178 -6.35 8.22 11.56
CA LYS A 178 -6.71 9.56 11.09
C LYS A 178 -7.98 9.56 10.25
N ALA A 179 -8.27 8.49 9.55
CA ALA A 179 -9.48 8.36 8.76
C ALA A 179 -10.75 8.35 9.64
N GLY A 180 -11.88 8.80 9.09
CA GLY A 180 -13.18 8.68 9.75
C GLY A 180 -13.59 7.22 10.02
N PHE A 181 -13.02 6.27 9.26
CA PHE A 181 -13.14 4.84 9.51
C PHE A 181 -11.90 4.09 9.05
N GLY A 182 -11.12 3.58 9.97
CA GLY A 182 -9.95 2.76 9.72
C GLY A 182 -10.29 1.28 9.64
N VAL A 183 -9.79 0.59 8.61
CA VAL A 183 -10.00 -0.86 8.41
C VAL A 183 -8.65 -1.57 8.34
N ALA A 184 -8.36 -2.41 9.32
CA ALA A 184 -7.18 -3.26 9.29
C ALA A 184 -7.46 -4.58 8.55
N ILE A 185 -6.69 -4.86 7.50
CA ILE A 185 -6.78 -6.10 6.71
C ILE A 185 -5.69 -7.06 7.15
N CYS A 186 -6.06 -8.23 7.68
CA CYS A 186 -5.11 -9.22 8.18
C CYS A 186 -3.96 -8.57 8.97
N PRO A 187 -4.21 -7.76 10.02
CA PRO A 187 -3.22 -6.91 10.66
C PRO A 187 -1.95 -7.67 11.06
N ALA A 188 -0.79 -7.07 10.80
CA ALA A 188 0.52 -7.66 11.06
C ALA A 188 0.78 -7.93 12.54
N ASN A 189 0.19 -7.12 13.41
CA ASN A 189 0.33 -7.23 14.87
C ASN A 189 -0.84 -6.55 15.60
N GLU A 190 -0.87 -6.67 16.93
CA GLU A 190 -1.92 -6.12 17.77
C GLU A 190 -1.99 -4.58 17.74
N SER A 191 -0.86 -3.88 17.55
CA SER A 191 -0.87 -2.41 17.45
C SER A 191 -1.68 -1.94 16.23
N VAL A 192 -1.51 -2.61 15.08
CA VAL A 192 -2.30 -2.34 13.87
C VAL A 192 -3.76 -2.70 14.10
N ARG A 193 -4.03 -3.85 14.72
CA ARG A 193 -5.39 -4.27 15.07
C ARG A 193 -6.13 -3.23 15.92
N TYR A 194 -5.48 -2.70 16.95
CA TYR A 194 -6.10 -1.72 17.86
C TYR A 194 -6.19 -0.30 17.30
N SER A 195 -5.49 0.00 16.21
CA SER A 195 -5.55 1.31 15.55
C SER A 195 -6.72 1.45 14.59
N ALA A 196 -7.46 0.37 14.31
CA ALA A 196 -8.56 0.35 13.35
C ALA A 196 -9.93 0.26 14.04
N ASP A 197 -10.94 0.86 13.41
CA ASP A 197 -12.34 0.75 13.82
C ASP A 197 -12.93 -0.62 13.45
N HIS A 198 -12.40 -1.26 12.41
CA HIS A 198 -12.83 -2.58 11.97
C HIS A 198 -11.64 -3.42 11.51
N VAL A 199 -11.74 -4.73 11.74
CA VAL A 199 -10.72 -5.70 11.35
C VAL A 199 -11.33 -6.75 10.45
N VAL A 200 -10.74 -6.94 9.27
CA VAL A 200 -11.04 -8.06 8.38
C VAL A 200 -9.87 -9.05 8.45
N GLY A 201 -10.16 -10.31 8.75
CA GLY A 201 -9.17 -11.40 8.83
C GLY A 201 -8.88 -12.02 7.46
N GLU A 202 -8.89 -13.36 7.42
CA GLU A 202 -8.65 -14.12 6.17
C GLU A 202 -9.87 -14.20 5.24
N GLU A 203 -11.02 -13.70 5.67
CA GLU A 203 -12.23 -13.60 4.86
C GLU A 203 -12.05 -12.61 3.69
N PRO A 204 -12.92 -12.65 2.66
CA PRO A 204 -12.92 -11.67 1.58
C PRO A 204 -13.02 -10.23 2.11
N ILE A 205 -12.15 -9.33 1.62
CA ILE A 205 -12.05 -7.96 2.19
C ILE A 205 -13.29 -7.10 1.93
N ASP A 206 -14.12 -7.43 0.96
CA ASP A 206 -15.43 -6.80 0.71
C ASP A 206 -16.47 -7.08 1.81
N LYS A 207 -16.20 -7.97 2.76
CA LYS A 207 -17.03 -8.17 3.96
C LYS A 207 -17.10 -6.93 4.85
N VAL A 208 -16.24 -5.95 4.65
CA VAL A 208 -16.32 -4.65 5.33
C VAL A 208 -17.51 -3.79 4.85
N LEU A 209 -18.04 -4.01 3.66
CA LEU A 209 -19.05 -3.13 3.04
C LEU A 209 -20.28 -2.82 3.90
N PRO A 210 -20.91 -3.78 4.60
CA PRO A 210 -22.03 -3.47 5.48
C PRO A 210 -21.68 -2.52 6.64
N PHE A 211 -20.41 -2.52 7.09
CA PHE A 211 -19.94 -1.63 8.15
C PHE A 211 -19.74 -0.21 7.62
N LEU A 212 -19.24 -0.07 6.39
CA LEU A 212 -19.11 1.23 5.71
C LEU A 212 -20.50 1.85 5.47
N GLU A 213 -21.46 1.08 4.98
CA GLU A 213 -22.85 1.54 4.76
C GLU A 213 -23.57 1.95 6.06
N LYS A 214 -23.17 1.37 7.19
CA LYS A 214 -23.70 1.77 8.51
C LYS A 214 -23.03 3.03 9.04
N HIS A 215 -21.73 3.22 8.75
CA HIS A 215 -20.93 4.33 9.28
C HIS A 215 -21.08 5.61 8.45
N PHE A 216 -21.16 5.48 7.14
CA PHE A 216 -21.23 6.59 6.21
C PHE A 216 -22.57 6.69 5.50
N SER A 217 -22.97 7.93 5.20
CA SER A 217 -23.96 8.17 4.15
C SER A 217 -23.27 7.98 2.79
N VAL A 218 -23.67 6.93 2.09
CA VAL A 218 -23.19 6.62 0.73
C VAL A 218 -24.32 6.96 -0.24
N GLY A 219 -24.09 7.98 -1.08
CA GLY A 219 -25.06 8.44 -2.07
C GLY A 219 -25.19 7.51 -3.26
#